data_ea34a5bd1ecccb0fe6dc25b71fe25ef0
#
_entry.id   ea34a5bd1ecccb0fe6dc25b71fe25ef0
#
_cell.length_a   1.000
_cell.length_b   1.000
_cell.length_c   1.000
_cell.angle_alpha   90.00
_cell.angle_beta   90.00
_cell.angle_gamma   90.00
#
_symmetry.space_group_name_H-M   'P 1'
#
loop_
_entity.id
_entity.type
_entity.pdbx_description
1 polymer ?
#
loop_
_entity_poly.entity_id
_entity_poly.type
_entity_poly.pdbx_seq_one_letter_code
_entity_poly.pdbx_strand_id
1 'polypeptide(L)'
;MKIVYTYYLLTCVALCSIFSSCNNETDIYMENPDKRIQTKMQEYTDILTGAPDGWIAEINTQLGGIHTLWMQFTADNRVSMMFDYVEYYRDLKASPFESSYILKPLQGPTISFDTYSFLSIFADPNQLMNGAGQAGTGLGADYEYEIISYKNDQFLLKGRKNKMEATLTKATNEEREAIKNGALMENQDQAPIYQKKYFTFSYKGQAYDFVSNGRKTGFLSANNGNPTLQIEGSKIDLNGNIVMMNPLILNGYEIYQFNKTSTGYTTQVGNDILEIKGGTTPIVPLFNAPPGAIHQTMVVYNDMQNQWSSEYFDKHKAAVSNLFAFTQTQFYIVYVAIHMYTDGSIVEIGYKIYQNGSLGADTYGFYYTFNYQKNSDGSITFGDYTPFDTSNPNHEEFDKCLSPILDGYFKKHKFFIKSWP
;
A
#
# COMPACT_ATOMS: atom_id res chain seq x y z
N MET A 1 68.72 -19.83 52.31
CA MET A 1 67.45 -20.54 52.59
C MET A 1 66.30 -19.58 52.94
N LYS A 2 66.48 -18.52 53.73
CA LYS A 2 65.39 -17.57 54.13
C LYS A 2 64.83 -16.80 52.93
N ILE A 3 65.62 -16.44 51.91
CA ILE A 3 65.16 -15.66 50.73
C ILE A 3 64.22 -16.46 49.85
N VAL A 4 64.43 -17.76 49.65
CA VAL A 4 63.62 -18.65 48.84
C VAL A 4 62.21 -18.85 49.44
N TYR A 5 62.12 -18.94 50.78
CA TYR A 5 60.85 -19.03 51.47
C TYR A 5 60.03 -17.75 51.39
N THR A 6 60.64 -16.59 51.32
CA THR A 6 59.98 -15.30 51.19
C THR A 6 59.37 -15.17 49.74
N TYR A 7 60.02 -15.65 48.72
CA TYR A 7 59.49 -15.68 47.39
C TYR A 7 58.33 -16.68 47.21
N TYR A 8 58.39 -17.85 47.81
CA TYR A 8 57.32 -18.82 47.87
C TYR A 8 56.09 -18.29 48.60
N LEU A 9 56.29 -17.59 49.73
CA LEU A 9 55.17 -16.98 50.47
C LEU A 9 54.49 -15.84 49.66
N LEU A 10 55.29 -15.02 48.97
CA LEU A 10 54.76 -13.94 48.10
C LEU A 10 54.00 -14.47 46.87
N THR A 11 54.49 -15.58 46.27
CA THR A 11 53.78 -16.22 45.19
C THR A 11 52.48 -16.91 45.61
N CYS A 12 52.45 -17.54 46.78
CA CYS A 12 51.20 -18.09 47.32
C CYS A 12 50.17 -17.03 47.69
N VAL A 13 50.58 -15.89 48.25
CA VAL A 13 49.69 -14.78 48.56
C VAL A 13 49.17 -14.13 47.27
N ALA A 14 49.99 -14.01 46.21
CA ALA A 14 49.58 -13.51 44.91
C ALA A 14 48.62 -14.50 44.18
N LEU A 15 48.79 -15.81 44.33
CA LEU A 15 47.85 -16.79 43.78
C LEU A 15 46.52 -16.80 44.56
N CYS A 16 46.50 -16.63 45.86
CA CYS A 16 45.29 -16.57 46.65
C CYS A 16 44.43 -15.31 46.36
N SER A 17 45.04 -14.19 45.95
CA SER A 17 44.31 -12.98 45.56
C SER A 17 43.61 -13.07 44.20
N ILE A 18 43.97 -14.04 43.35
CA ILE A 18 43.34 -14.25 42.06
C ILE A 18 42.03 -15.06 42.21
N PHE A 19 41.88 -15.83 43.28
CA PHE A 19 40.64 -16.59 43.54
C PHE A 19 39.57 -15.82 44.33
N SER A 20 39.82 -14.58 44.75
CA SER A 20 38.84 -13.74 45.47
C SER A 20 38.00 -12.88 44.53
N SER A 21 38.18 -13.03 43.20
CA SER A 21 37.42 -12.23 42.22
C SER A 21 36.15 -12.94 41.72
N CYS A 22 35.62 -13.85 42.50
CA CYS A 22 34.27 -14.36 42.27
C CYS A 22 33.49 -14.12 43.56
N ASN A 23 32.83 -12.96 43.65
CA ASN A 23 31.50 -12.89 44.22
C ASN A 23 31.07 -11.43 44.43
N ASN A 24 30.01 -11.21 43.90
CA ASN A 24 28.87 -10.34 44.06
C ASN A 24 28.57 -9.68 42.73
N GLU A 25 28.24 -10.49 41.72
CA GLU A 25 27.09 -10.12 40.95
C GLU A 25 25.92 -10.17 41.93
N THR A 26 25.65 -9.07 42.58
CA THR A 26 24.32 -8.81 43.08
C THR A 26 23.42 -9.06 41.87
N ASP A 27 22.66 -10.13 41.94
CA ASP A 27 21.60 -10.43 40.97
C ASP A 27 20.76 -9.15 40.87
N ILE A 28 21.09 -8.31 39.90
CA ILE A 28 20.35 -7.07 39.60
C ILE A 28 18.90 -7.46 39.23
N TYR A 29 18.68 -8.73 38.97
CA TYR A 29 17.41 -9.32 38.67
C TYR A 29 16.97 -10.29 39.75
N MET A 30 16.15 -9.80 40.71
CA MET A 30 15.58 -10.62 41.78
C MET A 30 14.64 -11.74 41.28
N GLU A 31 14.29 -11.80 39.99
CA GLU A 31 13.40 -12.80 39.40
C GLU A 31 14.06 -13.56 38.25
N ASN A 32 13.71 -14.85 38.14
CA ASN A 32 14.09 -15.70 37.00
C ASN A 32 13.63 -15.04 35.69
N PRO A 33 14.49 -14.95 34.64
CA PRO A 33 14.18 -14.38 33.34
C PRO A 33 12.87 -14.96 32.71
N ASP A 34 12.65 -16.26 32.86
CA ASP A 34 11.42 -16.92 32.34
C ASP A 34 10.16 -16.42 33.07
N LYS A 35 10.24 -16.20 34.37
CA LYS A 35 9.10 -15.68 35.15
C LYS A 35 8.80 -14.24 34.76
N ARG A 36 9.83 -13.41 34.54
CA ARG A 36 9.64 -12.02 34.11
C ARG A 36 8.98 -11.92 32.76
N ILE A 37 9.40 -12.74 31.76
CA ILE A 37 8.78 -12.72 30.45
C ILE A 37 7.33 -13.21 30.50
N GLN A 38 7.03 -14.24 31.31
CA GLN A 38 5.67 -14.73 31.52
C GLN A 38 4.78 -13.67 32.18
N THR A 39 5.27 -12.99 33.22
CA THR A 39 4.54 -11.88 33.86
C THR A 39 4.25 -10.76 32.85
N LYS A 40 5.23 -10.41 32.03
CA LYS A 40 5.07 -9.38 30.98
C LYS A 40 4.08 -9.80 29.90
N MET A 41 4.09 -11.06 29.51
CA MET A 41 3.12 -11.60 28.54
C MET A 41 1.69 -11.55 29.09
N GLN A 42 1.50 -11.92 30.36
CA GLN A 42 0.20 -11.81 31.01
C GLN A 42 -0.28 -10.37 31.08
N GLU A 43 0.59 -9.43 31.51
CA GLU A 43 0.30 -7.99 31.52
C GLU A 43 -0.15 -7.50 30.14
N TYR A 44 0.58 -7.88 29.07
CA TYR A 44 0.22 -7.47 27.72
C TYR A 44 -1.07 -8.13 27.21
N THR A 45 -1.32 -9.37 27.61
CA THR A 45 -2.61 -10.03 27.32
C THR A 45 -3.77 -9.27 27.96
N ASP A 46 -3.64 -8.92 29.24
CA ASP A 46 -4.67 -8.19 30.00
C ASP A 46 -4.92 -6.80 29.37
N ILE A 47 -3.87 -6.11 28.94
CA ILE A 47 -3.96 -4.82 28.27
C ILE A 47 -4.66 -4.97 26.90
N LEU A 48 -4.23 -5.93 26.07
CA LEU A 48 -4.80 -6.15 24.73
C LEU A 48 -6.29 -6.49 24.79
N THR A 49 -6.67 -7.39 25.71
CA THR A 49 -8.05 -7.85 25.85
C THR A 49 -8.93 -6.89 26.65
N GLY A 50 -8.31 -6.02 27.46
CA GLY A 50 -8.99 -5.03 28.30
C GLY A 50 -9.42 -3.75 27.55
N ALA A 51 -9.22 -3.63 26.25
CA ALA A 51 -9.64 -2.48 25.45
C ALA A 51 -11.08 -2.67 24.92
N PRO A 52 -12.11 -2.00 25.48
CA PRO A 52 -13.50 -2.25 25.11
C PRO A 52 -13.83 -1.79 23.70
N ASP A 53 -13.13 -0.78 23.20
CA ASP A 53 -13.30 -0.22 21.86
C ASP A 53 -12.27 -0.77 20.84
N GLY A 54 -11.40 -1.70 21.29
CA GLY A 54 -10.36 -2.30 20.46
C GLY A 54 -9.15 -1.39 20.24
N TRP A 55 -8.47 -1.63 19.15
CA TRP A 55 -7.18 -1.03 18.81
C TRP A 55 -7.16 -0.58 17.36
N ILE A 56 -6.58 0.57 17.10
CA ILE A 56 -6.18 1.00 15.76
C ILE A 56 -4.75 0.51 15.54
N ALA A 57 -4.59 -0.42 14.62
CA ALA A 57 -3.30 -0.92 14.18
C ALA A 57 -2.83 -0.13 12.95
N GLU A 58 -1.59 0.34 12.97
CA GLU A 58 -0.91 0.92 11.82
C GLU A 58 0.25 0.01 11.46
N ILE A 59 0.17 -0.61 10.29
CA ILE A 59 1.13 -1.60 9.82
C ILE A 59 1.93 -1.02 8.68
N ASN A 60 3.22 -0.81 8.90
CA ASN A 60 4.13 -0.38 7.85
C ASN A 60 4.53 -1.57 6.98
N THR A 61 4.59 -1.36 5.68
CA THR A 61 5.04 -2.37 4.71
C THR A 61 6.23 -1.86 3.92
N GLN A 62 7.10 -2.78 3.45
CA GLN A 62 8.30 -2.38 2.68
C GLN A 62 7.95 -1.70 1.35
N LEU A 63 6.89 -2.16 0.69
CA LEU A 63 6.54 -1.73 -0.67
C LEU A 63 5.41 -0.73 -0.72
N GLY A 64 4.62 -0.55 0.34
CA GLY A 64 3.39 0.19 0.19
C GLY A 64 2.85 0.96 1.38
N GLY A 65 3.58 1.90 1.97
CA GLY A 65 3.02 2.84 2.95
C GLY A 65 2.48 2.21 4.26
N ILE A 66 1.51 2.86 4.85
CA ILE A 66 0.89 2.47 6.12
C ILE A 66 -0.50 1.90 5.85
N HIS A 67 -0.78 0.72 6.41
CA HIS A 67 -2.11 0.10 6.40
C HIS A 67 -2.75 0.25 7.77
N THR A 68 -4.01 0.66 7.80
CA THR A 68 -4.78 0.85 9.03
C THR A 68 -5.76 -0.30 9.20
N LEU A 69 -5.71 -0.96 10.37
CA LEU A 69 -6.66 -1.98 10.77
C LEU A 69 -7.29 -1.58 12.11
N TRP A 70 -8.55 -1.94 12.30
CA TRP A 70 -9.11 -2.03 13.63
C TRP A 70 -9.05 -3.47 14.10
N MET A 71 -8.67 -3.70 15.37
CA MET A 71 -8.50 -5.03 15.96
C MET A 71 -9.17 -5.08 17.32
N GLN A 72 -9.92 -6.16 17.58
CA GLN A 72 -10.47 -6.47 18.89
C GLN A 72 -9.97 -7.82 19.34
N PHE A 73 -9.22 -7.84 20.43
CA PHE A 73 -8.65 -9.05 21.02
C PHE A 73 -9.55 -9.62 22.12
N THR A 74 -9.63 -10.95 22.23
CA THR A 74 -10.40 -11.65 23.25
C THR A 74 -9.51 -12.63 24.03
N ALA A 75 -9.92 -13.00 25.25
CA ALA A 75 -9.14 -13.85 26.15
C ALA A 75 -8.98 -15.30 25.65
N ASP A 76 -9.79 -15.74 24.71
CA ASP A 76 -9.70 -17.05 24.06
C ASP A 76 -8.80 -17.05 22.82
N ASN A 77 -7.86 -16.09 22.75
CA ASN A 77 -6.89 -15.94 21.68
C ASN A 77 -7.51 -15.68 20.28
N ARG A 78 -8.67 -15.06 20.24
CA ARG A 78 -9.29 -14.63 18.99
C ARG A 78 -9.10 -13.14 18.78
N VAL A 79 -9.05 -12.75 17.50
CA VAL A 79 -8.98 -11.35 17.09
C VAL A 79 -9.91 -11.09 15.94
N SER A 80 -10.78 -10.10 16.10
CA SER A 80 -11.63 -9.57 15.02
C SER A 80 -10.93 -8.39 14.37
N MET A 81 -10.92 -8.33 13.05
CA MET A 81 -10.21 -7.29 12.29
C MET A 81 -11.10 -6.64 11.25
N MET A 82 -10.96 -5.33 11.08
CA MET A 82 -11.43 -4.57 9.90
C MET A 82 -10.25 -3.79 9.33
N PHE A 83 -10.22 -3.55 8.01
CA PHE A 83 -9.06 -2.90 7.43
C PHE A 83 -9.37 -1.98 6.25
N ASP A 84 -8.39 -1.19 5.83
CA ASP A 84 -8.51 -0.10 4.88
C ASP A 84 -8.18 -0.46 3.42
N TYR A 85 -8.15 -1.75 3.07
CA TYR A 85 -7.80 -2.19 1.71
C TYR A 85 -9.04 -2.48 0.88
N VAL A 86 -9.20 -1.75 -0.21
CA VAL A 86 -10.47 -1.61 -0.93
C VAL A 86 -10.67 -2.63 -2.04
N GLU A 87 -9.63 -3.06 -2.73
CA GLU A 87 -9.81 -3.66 -4.06
C GLU A 87 -10.29 -5.11 -4.05
N TYR A 88 -9.88 -5.90 -3.09
CA TYR A 88 -10.17 -7.36 -3.09
C TYR A 88 -11.31 -7.78 -2.15
N TYR A 89 -11.62 -6.97 -1.13
CA TYR A 89 -12.51 -7.35 -0.03
C TYR A 89 -13.66 -6.37 0.20
N ARG A 90 -14.14 -5.72 -0.85
CA ARG A 90 -15.28 -4.77 -0.79
C ARG A 90 -16.51 -5.37 -0.11
N ASP A 91 -16.72 -6.66 -0.27
CA ASP A 91 -17.86 -7.38 0.34
C ASP A 91 -17.71 -7.56 1.86
N LEU A 92 -16.50 -7.37 2.41
CA LEU A 92 -16.21 -7.45 3.85
C LEU A 92 -16.29 -6.10 4.58
N LYS A 93 -16.76 -5.05 3.92
CA LYS A 93 -16.82 -3.68 4.46
C LYS A 93 -17.51 -3.56 5.83
N ALA A 94 -18.50 -4.38 6.10
CA ALA A 94 -19.34 -4.26 7.27
C ALA A 94 -19.15 -5.39 8.30
N SER A 95 -18.35 -6.42 8.00
CA SER A 95 -18.17 -7.56 8.88
C SER A 95 -16.72 -7.73 9.27
N PRO A 96 -16.40 -7.79 10.56
CA PRO A 96 -15.05 -8.10 11.01
C PRO A 96 -14.60 -9.46 10.49
N PHE A 97 -13.34 -9.56 10.12
CA PHE A 97 -12.68 -10.83 9.81
C PHE A 97 -12.14 -11.44 11.11
N GLU A 98 -12.52 -12.67 11.38
CA GLU A 98 -12.09 -13.39 12.56
C GLU A 98 -10.82 -14.21 12.29
N SER A 99 -9.82 -14.05 13.17
CA SER A 99 -8.56 -14.77 13.14
C SER A 99 -8.15 -15.18 14.55
N SER A 100 -6.98 -15.76 14.72
CA SER A 100 -6.39 -16.06 16.00
C SER A 100 -5.05 -15.35 16.19
N TYR A 101 -4.69 -15.14 17.44
CA TYR A 101 -3.39 -14.63 17.84
C TYR A 101 -2.85 -15.41 19.03
N ILE A 102 -1.54 -15.36 19.24
CA ILE A 102 -0.90 -15.91 20.40
C ILE A 102 0.28 -15.03 20.81
N LEU A 103 0.45 -14.80 22.10
CA LEU A 103 1.68 -14.23 22.65
C LEU A 103 2.71 -15.33 22.88
N LYS A 104 3.91 -15.16 22.35
CA LYS A 104 5.03 -16.11 22.41
C LYS A 104 6.22 -15.48 23.14
N PRO A 105 6.90 -16.23 24.04
CA PRO A 105 8.11 -15.77 24.70
C PRO A 105 9.35 -16.05 23.83
N LEU A 106 9.47 -15.42 22.68
CA LEU A 106 10.62 -15.66 21.81
C LEU A 106 11.89 -14.97 22.37
N GLN A 107 12.53 -14.04 21.69
CA GLN A 107 13.61 -13.22 22.24
C GLN A 107 13.07 -12.08 23.13
N GLY A 108 11.79 -11.83 23.07
CA GLY A 108 10.97 -10.90 23.83
C GLY A 108 9.50 -11.25 23.66
N PRO A 109 8.58 -10.58 24.38
CA PRO A 109 7.16 -10.77 24.17
C PRO A 109 6.81 -10.49 22.72
N THR A 110 6.24 -11.47 22.04
CA THR A 110 5.95 -11.42 20.62
C THR A 110 4.49 -11.78 20.38
N ILE A 111 3.74 -10.93 19.69
CA ILE A 111 2.41 -11.25 19.19
C ILE A 111 2.53 -11.91 17.81
N SER A 112 1.90 -13.07 17.65
CA SER A 112 1.87 -13.84 16.40
C SER A 112 0.43 -14.04 15.97
N PHE A 113 0.12 -13.71 14.73
CA PHE A 113 -1.15 -14.00 14.08
C PHE A 113 -1.00 -15.33 13.35
N ASP A 114 -1.44 -16.41 13.96
CA ASP A 114 -1.10 -17.78 13.60
C ASP A 114 -2.08 -18.46 12.64
N THR A 115 -3.20 -17.81 12.33
CA THR A 115 -4.11 -18.22 11.27
C THR A 115 -4.20 -17.15 10.18
N TYR A 116 -4.74 -17.52 9.02
CA TYR A 116 -4.89 -16.61 7.90
C TYR A 116 -5.66 -15.35 8.31
N SER A 117 -5.13 -14.20 7.99
CA SER A 117 -5.65 -12.89 8.38
C SER A 117 -5.31 -11.83 7.32
N PHE A 118 -5.75 -10.60 7.51
CA PHE A 118 -5.34 -9.49 6.65
C PHE A 118 -3.81 -9.29 6.63
N LEU A 119 -3.12 -9.53 7.74
CA LEU A 119 -1.66 -9.48 7.78
C LEU A 119 -1.03 -10.56 6.90
N SER A 120 -1.65 -11.74 6.80
CA SER A 120 -1.20 -12.80 5.90
C SER A 120 -1.34 -12.39 4.43
N ILE A 121 -2.40 -11.63 4.08
CA ILE A 121 -2.58 -11.08 2.73
C ILE A 121 -1.45 -10.14 2.36
N PHE A 122 -1.02 -9.25 3.26
CA PHE A 122 0.10 -8.35 3.00
C PHE A 122 1.44 -9.08 2.83
N ALA A 123 1.57 -10.26 3.42
CA ALA A 123 2.75 -11.12 3.29
C ALA A 123 2.63 -12.16 2.16
N ASP A 124 1.49 -12.26 1.48
CA ASP A 124 1.21 -13.27 0.46
C ASP A 124 2.11 -13.05 -0.77
N PRO A 125 2.89 -14.06 -1.20
CA PRO A 125 3.74 -13.96 -2.38
C PRO A 125 2.95 -13.84 -3.70
N ASN A 126 1.67 -14.12 -3.69
CA ASN A 126 0.80 -14.00 -4.85
C ASN A 126 0.28 -12.56 -4.98
N GLN A 127 0.75 -11.83 -5.98
CA GLN A 127 0.34 -10.46 -6.28
C GLN A 127 -1.18 -10.30 -6.47
N LEU A 128 -1.88 -11.36 -6.93
CA LEU A 128 -3.32 -11.32 -7.12
C LEU A 128 -4.08 -11.23 -5.78
N MET A 129 -3.45 -11.62 -4.67
CA MET A 129 -4.07 -11.59 -3.33
C MET A 129 -3.92 -10.23 -2.65
N ASN A 130 -2.86 -9.49 -2.94
CA ASN A 130 -2.58 -8.22 -2.28
C ASN A 130 -2.66 -6.99 -3.20
N GLY A 131 -2.89 -7.21 -4.49
CA GLY A 131 -3.13 -6.16 -5.51
C GLY A 131 -1.94 -5.28 -5.87
N ALA A 132 -0.89 -5.23 -5.06
CA ALA A 132 0.23 -4.30 -5.24
C ALA A 132 1.60 -4.84 -4.77
N GLY A 133 1.64 -6.05 -4.25
CA GLY A 133 2.88 -6.64 -3.74
C GLY A 133 3.84 -7.09 -4.85
N GLN A 134 5.04 -7.42 -4.45
CA GLN A 134 6.02 -8.01 -5.35
C GLN A 134 5.85 -9.53 -5.38
N ALA A 135 5.93 -10.13 -6.57
CA ALA A 135 5.90 -11.59 -6.72
C ALA A 135 6.97 -12.27 -5.84
N GLY A 136 6.56 -13.23 -5.02
CA GLY A 136 7.43 -13.95 -4.10
C GLY A 136 7.61 -13.34 -2.71
N THR A 137 7.25 -12.08 -2.47
CA THR A 137 7.46 -11.39 -1.17
C THR A 137 6.23 -10.66 -0.62
N GLY A 138 5.19 -10.49 -1.42
CA GLY A 138 4.03 -9.68 -1.04
C GLY A 138 4.39 -8.20 -0.87
N LEU A 139 3.71 -7.50 0.02
CA LEU A 139 4.00 -6.11 0.39
C LEU A 139 5.17 -5.97 1.37
N GLY A 140 5.74 -7.07 1.85
CA GLY A 140 6.81 -7.06 2.84
C GLY A 140 6.31 -6.71 4.25
N ALA A 141 5.11 -7.14 4.62
CA ALA A 141 4.60 -7.08 5.98
C ALA A 141 5.01 -8.30 6.81
N ASP A 142 4.90 -8.17 8.11
CA ASP A 142 5.09 -9.25 9.06
C ASP A 142 3.74 -9.71 9.62
N TYR A 143 3.67 -10.94 10.11
CA TYR A 143 2.55 -11.49 10.91
C TYR A 143 3.01 -11.90 12.31
N GLU A 144 4.28 -11.72 12.62
CA GLU A 144 4.86 -11.85 13.95
C GLU A 144 5.58 -10.55 14.32
N TYR A 145 5.19 -9.96 15.44
CA TYR A 145 5.71 -8.69 15.92
C TYR A 145 6.22 -8.80 17.35
N GLU A 146 7.47 -8.43 17.59
CA GLU A 146 8.01 -8.21 18.91
C GLU A 146 7.39 -6.95 19.50
N ILE A 147 6.93 -7.03 20.76
CA ILE A 147 6.42 -5.88 21.51
C ILE A 147 7.60 -5.15 22.10
N ILE A 148 7.91 -3.97 21.55
CA ILE A 148 9.04 -3.15 21.99
C ILE A 148 8.69 -2.36 23.25
N SER A 149 7.50 -1.77 23.30
CA SER A 149 7.03 -1.01 24.45
C SER A 149 5.51 -0.84 24.44
N TYR A 150 4.97 -0.54 25.61
CA TYR A 150 3.62 -0.01 25.79
C TYR A 150 3.68 1.27 26.61
N LYS A 151 3.20 2.38 26.03
CA LYS A 151 3.14 3.70 26.70
C LYS A 151 2.00 4.51 26.09
N ASN A 152 1.32 5.33 26.90
CA ASN A 152 0.28 6.26 26.45
C ASN A 152 -0.80 5.56 25.60
N ASP A 153 -1.30 4.42 26.07
CA ASP A 153 -2.29 3.59 25.38
C ASP A 153 -1.88 3.13 23.97
N GLN A 154 -0.56 3.02 23.73
CA GLN A 154 -0.01 2.55 22.47
C GLN A 154 1.06 1.49 22.66
N PHE A 155 0.95 0.38 21.94
CA PHE A 155 2.04 -0.56 21.72
C PHE A 155 2.88 -0.11 20.52
N LEU A 156 4.20 -0.12 20.70
CA LEU A 156 5.16 -0.08 19.62
C LEU A 156 5.61 -1.51 19.32
N LEU A 157 5.47 -1.92 18.09
CA LEU A 157 5.75 -3.26 17.61
C LEU A 157 6.84 -3.25 16.53
N LYS A 158 7.61 -4.33 16.44
CA LYS A 158 8.61 -4.52 15.40
C LYS A 158 8.46 -5.89 14.77
N GLY A 159 8.29 -5.91 13.46
CA GLY A 159 8.20 -7.13 12.68
C GLY A 159 9.43 -8.01 12.80
N ARG A 160 9.26 -9.30 12.91
CA ARG A 160 10.38 -10.22 13.13
C ARG A 160 11.16 -10.53 11.87
N LYS A 161 10.49 -10.68 10.73
CA LYS A 161 11.10 -11.01 9.44
C LYS A 161 11.58 -9.76 8.71
N ASN A 162 10.66 -8.86 8.40
CA ASN A 162 10.91 -7.68 7.56
C ASN A 162 11.36 -6.45 8.36
N LYS A 163 11.33 -6.53 9.70
CA LYS A 163 11.75 -5.47 10.63
C LYS A 163 10.95 -4.16 10.51
N MET A 164 9.79 -4.22 9.87
CA MET A 164 8.92 -3.07 9.76
C MET A 164 8.27 -2.74 11.11
N GLU A 165 8.10 -1.46 11.36
CA GLU A 165 7.42 -1.00 12.57
C GLU A 165 5.91 -1.09 12.40
N ALA A 166 5.22 -1.34 13.50
CA ALA A 166 3.77 -1.27 13.61
C ALA A 166 3.38 -0.68 14.96
N THR A 167 2.19 -0.12 15.03
CA THR A 167 1.62 0.38 16.30
C THR A 167 0.23 -0.21 16.52
N LEU A 168 -0.14 -0.39 17.79
CA LEU A 168 -1.53 -0.60 18.21
C LEU A 168 -1.87 0.52 19.17
N THR A 169 -2.68 1.46 18.75
CA THR A 169 -3.19 2.55 19.60
C THR A 169 -4.60 2.19 20.07
N LYS A 170 -4.88 2.36 21.36
CA LYS A 170 -6.19 2.07 21.90
C LYS A 170 -7.25 2.95 21.24
N ALA A 171 -8.27 2.31 20.65
CA ALA A 171 -9.32 3.03 19.96
C ALA A 171 -10.26 3.73 20.92
N THR A 172 -10.81 4.86 20.49
CA THR A 172 -11.95 5.49 21.14
C THR A 172 -13.27 4.88 20.64
N ASN A 173 -14.36 5.12 21.37
CA ASN A 173 -15.68 4.67 20.94
C ASN A 173 -16.09 5.28 19.58
N GLU A 174 -15.76 6.55 19.38
CA GLU A 174 -16.04 7.27 18.14
C GLU A 174 -15.31 6.67 16.94
N GLU A 175 -14.05 6.33 17.12
CA GLU A 175 -13.23 5.67 16.07
C GLU A 175 -13.77 4.28 15.75
N ARG A 176 -14.09 3.47 16.76
CA ARG A 176 -14.68 2.16 16.58
C ARG A 176 -15.99 2.25 15.79
N GLU A 177 -16.89 3.15 16.18
CA GLU A 177 -18.18 3.31 15.48
C GLU A 177 -18.00 3.84 14.05
N ALA A 178 -17.10 4.79 13.83
CA ALA A 178 -16.76 5.27 12.50
C ALA A 178 -16.28 4.12 11.59
N ILE A 179 -15.38 3.29 12.10
CA ILE A 179 -14.82 2.15 11.36
C ILE A 179 -15.90 1.10 11.05
N LYS A 180 -16.73 0.76 12.03
CA LYS A 180 -17.88 -0.16 11.82
C LYS A 180 -18.87 0.36 10.78
N ASN A 181 -19.00 1.66 10.68
CA ASN A 181 -19.81 2.33 9.66
C ASN A 181 -19.08 2.47 8.30
N GLY A 182 -17.89 1.91 8.15
CA GLY A 182 -17.16 1.84 6.89
C GLY A 182 -16.16 2.97 6.61
N ALA A 183 -15.86 3.83 7.60
CA ALA A 183 -15.01 5.02 7.38
C ALA A 183 -13.61 4.71 6.84
N LEU A 184 -12.99 3.59 7.21
CA LEU A 184 -11.68 3.17 6.67
C LEU A 184 -11.68 3.04 5.15
N MET A 185 -12.78 2.53 4.58
CA MET A 185 -12.89 2.28 3.14
C MET A 185 -13.50 3.48 2.42
N GLU A 186 -14.51 4.12 3.03
CA GLU A 186 -15.19 5.26 2.44
C GLU A 186 -14.25 6.46 2.27
N ASN A 187 -13.38 6.72 3.25
CA ASN A 187 -12.39 7.78 3.14
C ASN A 187 -11.34 7.51 2.07
N GLN A 188 -11.00 6.24 1.82
CA GLN A 188 -10.16 5.86 0.69
C GLN A 188 -10.88 6.18 -0.63
N ASP A 189 -12.11 5.67 -0.82
CA ASP A 189 -12.88 5.83 -2.05
C ASP A 189 -13.19 7.31 -2.38
N GLN A 190 -13.42 8.14 -1.35
CA GLN A 190 -13.80 9.56 -1.50
C GLN A 190 -12.63 10.53 -1.40
N ALA A 191 -11.40 10.05 -1.25
CA ALA A 191 -10.25 10.94 -1.18
C ALA A 191 -10.12 11.77 -2.48
N PRO A 192 -9.88 13.10 -2.39
CA PRO A 192 -9.73 13.95 -3.56
C PRO A 192 -8.72 13.43 -4.58
N ILE A 193 -7.65 12.76 -4.12
CA ILE A 193 -6.61 12.18 -4.97
C ILE A 193 -7.11 11.13 -5.97
N TYR A 194 -8.24 10.45 -5.69
CA TYR A 194 -8.85 9.49 -6.61
C TYR A 194 -9.80 10.13 -7.62
N GLN A 195 -10.06 11.44 -7.47
CA GLN A 195 -10.78 12.19 -8.49
C GLN A 195 -9.90 12.33 -9.74
N LYS A 196 -10.52 12.40 -10.92
CA LYS A 196 -9.83 12.55 -12.21
C LYS A 196 -9.23 13.96 -12.38
N LYS A 197 -8.29 14.35 -11.49
CA LYS A 197 -7.64 15.66 -11.48
C LYS A 197 -6.17 15.50 -11.17
N TYR A 198 -5.35 16.38 -11.73
CA TYR A 198 -3.99 16.60 -11.27
C TYR A 198 -4.05 17.53 -10.07
N PHE A 199 -3.23 17.28 -9.07
CA PHE A 199 -3.10 18.17 -7.93
C PHE A 199 -1.79 18.90 -8.01
N THR A 200 -1.84 20.23 -7.91
CA THR A 200 -0.68 21.08 -8.07
C THR A 200 -0.64 22.14 -6.99
N PHE A 201 0.56 22.66 -6.74
CA PHE A 201 0.79 23.80 -5.87
C PHE A 201 2.02 24.57 -6.31
N SER A 202 2.18 25.77 -5.79
CA SER A 202 3.39 26.57 -5.96
C SER A 202 3.91 27.02 -4.60
N TYR A 203 5.22 26.94 -4.40
CA TYR A 203 5.85 27.43 -3.18
C TYR A 203 7.16 28.16 -3.53
N LYS A 204 7.32 29.40 -3.07
CA LYS A 204 8.47 30.28 -3.35
C LYS A 204 8.86 30.35 -4.83
N GLY A 205 7.85 30.43 -5.71
CA GLY A 205 8.05 30.56 -7.15
C GLY A 205 8.32 29.26 -7.91
N GLN A 206 8.46 28.13 -7.21
CA GLN A 206 8.56 26.80 -7.82
C GLN A 206 7.19 26.13 -7.82
N ALA A 207 6.84 25.52 -8.96
CA ALA A 207 5.60 24.76 -9.13
C ALA A 207 5.86 23.26 -8.99
N TYR A 208 4.91 22.55 -8.44
CA TYR A 208 4.97 21.12 -8.11
C TYR A 208 3.66 20.42 -8.48
N ASP A 209 3.79 19.19 -9.00
CA ASP A 209 2.70 18.23 -8.97
C ASP A 209 2.71 17.51 -7.62
N PHE A 210 1.55 17.42 -7.00
CA PHE A 210 1.29 16.59 -5.82
C PHE A 210 0.79 15.24 -6.28
N VAL A 211 1.55 14.20 -6.02
CA VAL A 211 1.26 12.84 -6.44
C VAL A 211 0.95 11.96 -5.24
N SER A 212 -0.13 11.19 -5.31
CA SER A 212 -0.50 10.29 -4.24
C SER A 212 -1.40 9.17 -4.74
N ASN A 213 -1.22 7.97 -4.18
CA ASN A 213 -2.15 6.85 -4.30
C ASN A 213 -2.74 6.45 -2.93
N GLY A 214 -2.63 7.33 -1.93
CA GLY A 214 -3.06 7.07 -0.56
C GLY A 214 -2.07 6.26 0.27
N ARG A 215 -1.20 5.46 -0.37
CA ARG A 215 -0.16 4.66 0.31
C ARG A 215 1.22 5.26 0.17
N LYS A 216 1.41 6.01 -0.89
CA LYS A 216 2.60 6.82 -1.14
C LYS A 216 2.18 8.20 -1.59
N THR A 217 2.87 9.22 -1.10
CA THR A 217 2.57 10.62 -1.41
C THR A 217 3.87 11.37 -1.64
N GLY A 218 3.85 12.31 -2.57
CA GLY A 218 5.07 13.05 -2.89
C GLY A 218 4.87 14.30 -3.72
N PHE A 219 6.00 14.90 -4.06
CA PHE A 219 6.11 16.09 -4.90
C PHE A 219 6.96 15.79 -6.13
N LEU A 220 6.45 16.15 -7.28
CA LEU A 220 7.17 16.09 -8.54
C LEU A 220 7.36 17.53 -9.06
N SER A 221 8.61 17.95 -9.28
CA SER A 221 8.92 19.26 -9.81
C SER A 221 9.64 19.19 -11.15
N ALA A 222 9.43 20.18 -12.02
CA ALA A 222 10.07 20.24 -13.33
C ALA A 222 11.58 20.56 -13.25
N ASN A 223 12.02 21.24 -12.19
CA ASN A 223 13.41 21.59 -11.89
C ASN A 223 14.25 21.93 -13.14
N ASN A 224 13.82 22.95 -13.91
CA ASN A 224 14.50 23.44 -15.12
C ASN A 224 14.81 22.34 -16.16
N GLY A 225 13.86 21.41 -16.36
CA GLY A 225 14.00 20.33 -17.35
C GLY A 225 14.59 19.03 -16.81
N ASN A 226 15.00 19.00 -15.55
CA ASN A 226 15.41 17.78 -14.84
C ASN A 226 14.38 17.44 -13.75
N PRO A 227 13.31 16.73 -14.05
CA PRO A 227 12.26 16.43 -13.10
C PRO A 227 12.82 15.70 -11.88
N THR A 228 12.39 16.11 -10.70
CA THR A 228 12.75 15.47 -9.43
C THR A 228 11.50 15.03 -8.71
N LEU A 229 11.55 13.81 -8.18
CA LEU A 229 10.50 13.21 -7.37
C LEU A 229 10.99 13.02 -5.95
N GLN A 230 10.24 13.54 -4.98
CA GLN A 230 10.32 13.13 -3.60
C GLN A 230 9.03 12.38 -3.26
N ILE A 231 9.14 11.18 -2.71
CA ILE A 231 7.99 10.32 -2.39
C ILE A 231 8.25 9.55 -1.13
N GLU A 232 7.22 9.45 -0.27
CA GLU A 232 7.27 8.75 1.00
C GLU A 232 5.99 7.90 1.22
N GLY A 233 6.10 6.92 2.11
CA GLY A 233 4.96 6.14 2.56
C GLY A 233 3.93 7.01 3.28
N SER A 234 2.67 6.72 3.07
CA SER A 234 1.55 7.46 3.66
C SER A 234 0.35 6.58 3.93
N LYS A 235 -0.65 7.14 4.59
CA LYS A 235 -2.00 6.59 4.75
C LYS A 235 -3.04 7.70 4.61
N ILE A 236 -4.29 7.32 4.42
CA ILE A 236 -5.45 8.19 4.60
C ILE A 236 -6.05 7.87 5.97
N ASP A 237 -6.16 8.89 6.83
CA ASP A 237 -6.73 8.73 8.18
C ASP A 237 -8.27 8.71 8.15
N LEU A 238 -8.90 8.53 9.33
CA LEU A 238 -10.36 8.50 9.48
C LEU A 238 -11.06 9.81 9.12
N ASN A 239 -10.33 10.91 8.99
CA ASN A 239 -10.83 12.22 8.57
C ASN A 239 -10.58 12.49 7.07
N GLY A 240 -9.92 11.55 6.37
CA GLY A 240 -9.54 11.68 4.98
C GLY A 240 -8.27 12.50 4.75
N ASN A 241 -7.52 12.83 5.80
CA ASN A 241 -6.22 13.47 5.68
C ASN A 241 -5.17 12.47 5.22
N ILE A 242 -4.13 12.95 4.53
CA ILE A 242 -2.96 12.15 4.21
C ILE A 242 -1.94 12.35 5.31
N VAL A 243 -1.54 11.25 5.98
CA VAL A 243 -0.53 11.23 7.04
C VAL A 243 0.69 10.49 6.52
N MET A 244 1.86 11.10 6.67
CA MET A 244 3.12 10.61 6.15
C MET A 244 3.81 9.67 7.15
N MET A 245 4.47 8.63 6.64
CA MET A 245 5.32 7.73 7.42
C MET A 245 6.64 8.42 7.82
N ASN A 246 7.26 9.08 6.84
CA ASN A 246 8.39 9.99 7.05
C ASN A 246 8.03 11.35 6.44
N PRO A 247 8.61 12.46 6.91
CA PRO A 247 8.24 13.76 6.40
C PRO A 247 8.68 13.96 4.94
N LEU A 248 7.83 14.61 4.16
CA LEU A 248 8.28 15.24 2.92
C LEU A 248 8.99 16.55 3.26
N ILE A 249 10.09 16.83 2.55
CA ILE A 249 10.89 18.03 2.80
C ILE A 249 10.63 19.06 1.71
N LEU A 250 10.14 20.24 2.10
CA LEU A 250 9.94 21.36 1.18
C LEU A 250 10.70 22.58 1.68
N ASN A 251 11.76 22.96 0.96
CA ASN A 251 12.66 24.06 1.34
C ASN A 251 13.16 24.01 2.79
N GLY A 252 13.49 22.79 3.27
CA GLY A 252 14.01 22.55 4.61
C GLY A 252 12.93 22.41 5.71
N TYR A 253 11.66 22.53 5.36
CA TYR A 253 10.55 22.26 6.28
C TYR A 253 10.05 20.84 6.14
N GLU A 254 9.77 20.19 7.26
CA GLU A 254 9.20 18.85 7.34
C GLU A 254 7.68 18.89 7.29
N ILE A 255 7.08 18.09 6.42
CA ILE A 255 5.64 17.98 6.24
C ILE A 255 5.21 16.55 6.56
N TYR A 256 4.43 16.39 7.62
CA TYR A 256 3.93 15.09 8.10
C TYR A 256 2.48 14.83 7.72
N GLN A 257 1.71 15.87 7.34
CA GLN A 257 0.28 15.73 7.11
C GLN A 257 -0.23 16.72 6.07
N PHE A 258 -1.22 16.24 5.28
CA PHE A 258 -2.02 17.06 4.37
C PHE A 258 -3.48 16.95 4.77
N ASN A 259 -4.08 18.07 5.17
CA ASN A 259 -5.46 18.12 5.63
C ASN A 259 -6.41 18.17 4.44
N LYS A 260 -7.39 17.28 4.40
CA LYS A 260 -8.42 17.21 3.37
C LYS A 260 -9.26 18.49 3.35
N THR A 261 -9.54 18.97 2.15
CA THR A 261 -10.53 20.02 1.88
C THR A 261 -11.58 19.50 0.89
N SER A 262 -12.60 20.28 0.60
CA SER A 262 -13.61 19.90 -0.39
C SER A 262 -13.07 19.72 -1.81
N THR A 263 -11.91 20.30 -2.15
CA THR A 263 -11.36 20.32 -3.52
C THR A 263 -9.93 19.86 -3.63
N GLY A 264 -9.28 19.49 -2.54
CA GLY A 264 -7.89 19.08 -2.51
C GLY A 264 -7.36 18.95 -1.09
N TYR A 265 -6.19 19.53 -0.83
CA TYR A 265 -5.53 19.44 0.47
C TYR A 265 -4.89 20.76 0.86
N THR A 266 -4.65 20.91 2.17
CA THR A 266 -3.80 22.00 2.71
C THR A 266 -2.75 21.41 3.64
N THR A 267 -1.61 22.07 3.75
CA THR A 267 -0.58 21.75 4.75
C THR A 267 0.13 23.02 5.21
N GLN A 268 0.75 22.95 6.38
CA GLN A 268 1.56 24.04 6.90
C GLN A 268 3.02 23.85 6.52
N VAL A 269 3.66 24.91 6.00
CA VAL A 269 5.09 24.94 5.64
C VAL A 269 5.70 26.16 6.30
N GLY A 270 6.38 25.97 7.42
CA GLY A 270 6.81 27.07 8.27
C GLY A 270 5.62 27.85 8.80
N ASN A 271 5.54 29.15 8.46
CA ASN A 271 4.41 30.01 8.82
C ASN A 271 3.33 30.12 7.74
N ASP A 272 3.53 29.49 6.58
CA ASP A 272 2.64 29.58 5.44
C ASP A 272 1.68 28.38 5.40
N ILE A 273 0.45 28.64 4.94
CA ILE A 273 -0.50 27.58 4.60
C ILE A 273 -0.39 27.31 3.10
N LEU A 274 0.01 26.12 2.73
CA LEU A 274 0.10 25.68 1.36
C LEU A 274 -1.23 25.05 0.95
N GLU A 275 -1.80 25.52 -0.16
CA GLU A 275 -3.00 24.94 -0.77
C GLU A 275 -2.63 24.08 -1.98
N ILE A 276 -3.09 22.84 -1.98
CA ILE A 276 -2.93 21.88 -3.06
C ILE A 276 -4.27 21.74 -3.75
N LYS A 277 -4.35 22.17 -5.01
CA LYS A 277 -5.60 22.29 -5.78
C LYS A 277 -5.65 21.34 -6.96
N GLY A 278 -6.85 20.85 -7.25
CA GLY A 278 -7.10 20.05 -8.45
C GLY A 278 -7.01 20.90 -9.72
N GLY A 279 -6.26 20.41 -10.70
CA GLY A 279 -6.09 20.99 -12.03
C GLY A 279 -6.42 19.99 -13.14
N THR A 280 -6.40 20.46 -14.40
CA THR A 280 -6.69 19.64 -15.58
C THR A 280 -5.43 19.11 -16.27
N THR A 281 -4.26 19.71 -16.00
CA THR A 281 -2.99 19.35 -16.63
C THR A 281 -1.90 19.22 -15.57
N PRO A 282 -0.94 18.29 -15.71
CA PRO A 282 0.24 18.22 -14.85
C PRO A 282 1.22 19.34 -15.17
N ILE A 283 2.02 19.73 -14.19
CA ILE A 283 3.15 20.67 -14.37
C ILE A 283 4.31 19.95 -15.05
N VAL A 284 4.62 18.74 -14.63
CA VAL A 284 5.60 17.87 -15.27
C VAL A 284 4.87 16.91 -16.19
N PRO A 285 5.12 16.96 -17.51
CA PRO A 285 4.63 15.92 -18.41
C PRO A 285 5.08 14.54 -17.90
N LEU A 286 4.14 13.63 -17.69
CA LEU A 286 4.41 12.38 -16.97
C LEU A 286 5.43 11.47 -17.65
N PHE A 287 5.50 11.49 -18.98
CA PHE A 287 6.54 10.76 -19.72
C PHE A 287 7.96 11.36 -19.57
N ASN A 288 8.10 12.53 -18.94
CA ASN A 288 9.36 13.11 -18.52
C ASN A 288 9.64 12.89 -17.03
N ALA A 289 8.69 12.31 -16.30
CA ALA A 289 8.86 12.07 -14.87
C ALA A 289 9.93 10.99 -14.60
N PRO A 290 10.67 11.08 -13.49
CA PRO A 290 11.66 10.08 -13.16
C PRO A 290 11.01 8.71 -12.85
N PRO A 291 11.78 7.60 -12.91
CA PRO A 291 11.30 6.29 -12.52
C PRO A 291 10.65 6.31 -11.12
N GLY A 292 9.54 5.62 -10.96
CA GLY A 292 8.76 5.59 -9.71
C GLY A 292 7.68 6.67 -9.62
N ALA A 293 7.66 7.67 -10.51
CA ALA A 293 6.59 8.66 -10.58
C ALA A 293 5.41 8.24 -11.45
N ILE A 294 5.56 7.20 -12.26
CA ILE A 294 4.55 6.74 -13.23
C ILE A 294 4.41 5.22 -13.10
N HIS A 295 3.19 4.73 -12.97
CA HIS A 295 2.88 3.36 -13.33
C HIS A 295 2.97 3.21 -14.84
N GLN A 296 3.74 2.23 -15.29
CA GLN A 296 3.85 1.90 -16.72
C GLN A 296 2.59 1.21 -17.25
N THR A 297 1.62 0.95 -16.38
CA THR A 297 0.38 0.26 -16.75
C THR A 297 -0.82 1.01 -16.18
N MET A 298 -1.78 1.36 -17.04
CA MET A 298 -3.10 1.83 -16.67
C MET A 298 -4.11 0.70 -16.91
N VAL A 299 -5.00 0.48 -15.96
CA VAL A 299 -6.03 -0.56 -16.08
C VAL A 299 -7.41 0.03 -15.85
N VAL A 300 -8.34 -0.28 -16.75
CA VAL A 300 -9.76 0.05 -16.62
C VAL A 300 -10.51 -1.24 -16.40
N TYR A 301 -10.99 -1.47 -15.18
CA TYR A 301 -11.75 -2.66 -14.85
C TYR A 301 -13.24 -2.51 -15.18
N ASN A 302 -13.89 -3.62 -15.54
CA ASN A 302 -15.32 -3.62 -15.86
C ASN A 302 -16.23 -3.32 -14.66
N ASP A 303 -15.81 -3.64 -13.45
CA ASP A 303 -16.53 -3.33 -12.21
C ASP A 303 -16.49 -1.83 -11.84
N MET A 304 -15.66 -1.05 -12.52
CA MET A 304 -15.57 0.41 -12.38
C MET A 304 -16.42 1.19 -13.39
N GLN A 305 -17.47 0.60 -13.96
CA GLN A 305 -18.31 1.23 -15.03
C GLN A 305 -18.91 2.57 -14.61
N ASN A 306 -19.18 2.78 -13.34
CA ASN A 306 -19.67 4.05 -12.79
C ASN A 306 -18.64 5.20 -12.88
N GLN A 307 -17.38 4.88 -13.17
CA GLN A 307 -16.27 5.84 -13.36
C GLN A 307 -15.94 6.06 -14.83
N TRP A 308 -16.56 5.31 -15.74
CA TRP A 308 -16.33 5.44 -17.17
C TRP A 308 -17.03 6.67 -17.75
N SER A 309 -16.46 7.22 -18.82
CA SER A 309 -17.23 8.17 -19.64
C SER A 309 -18.36 7.43 -20.35
N SER A 310 -19.49 8.11 -20.58
CA SER A 310 -20.60 7.54 -21.33
C SER A 310 -20.17 7.05 -22.72
N GLU A 311 -19.27 7.79 -23.36
CA GLU A 311 -18.73 7.40 -24.68
C GLU A 311 -17.94 6.10 -24.61
N TYR A 312 -17.03 5.94 -23.63
CA TYR A 312 -16.29 4.68 -23.46
C TYR A 312 -17.23 3.51 -23.19
N PHE A 313 -18.23 3.73 -22.35
CA PHE A 313 -19.23 2.71 -22.03
C PHE A 313 -19.99 2.23 -23.29
N ASP A 314 -20.39 3.15 -24.16
CA ASP A 314 -21.07 2.79 -25.41
C ASP A 314 -20.15 2.04 -26.37
N LYS A 315 -18.88 2.42 -26.49
CA LYS A 315 -17.88 1.71 -27.28
C LYS A 315 -17.59 0.31 -26.75
N HIS A 316 -17.51 0.17 -25.45
CA HIS A 316 -17.34 -1.13 -24.79
C HIS A 316 -18.54 -2.05 -25.09
N LYS A 317 -19.77 -1.57 -24.94
CA LYS A 317 -20.98 -2.34 -25.30
C LYS A 317 -20.99 -2.77 -26.75
N ALA A 318 -20.64 -1.87 -27.66
CA ALA A 318 -20.59 -2.18 -29.07
C ALA A 318 -19.57 -3.29 -29.37
N ALA A 319 -18.36 -3.22 -28.75
CA ALA A 319 -17.35 -4.26 -28.93
C ALA A 319 -17.82 -5.64 -28.41
N VAL A 320 -18.42 -5.69 -27.24
CA VAL A 320 -18.98 -6.95 -26.68
C VAL A 320 -20.08 -7.51 -27.57
N SER A 321 -20.95 -6.65 -28.08
CA SER A 321 -22.03 -7.06 -29.01
C SER A 321 -21.48 -7.61 -30.32
N ASN A 322 -20.44 -6.99 -30.89
CA ASN A 322 -19.79 -7.45 -32.11
C ASN A 322 -19.10 -8.82 -31.88
N LEU A 323 -18.40 -8.99 -30.78
CA LEU A 323 -17.78 -10.28 -30.39
C LEU A 323 -18.83 -11.39 -30.30
N PHE A 324 -19.97 -11.12 -29.69
CA PHE A 324 -21.07 -12.08 -29.61
C PHE A 324 -21.65 -12.40 -30.99
N ALA A 325 -21.87 -11.38 -31.82
CA ALA A 325 -22.41 -11.58 -33.15
C ALA A 325 -21.49 -12.44 -34.05
N PHE A 326 -20.19 -12.26 -33.93
CA PHE A 326 -19.19 -13.02 -34.69
C PHE A 326 -19.01 -14.44 -34.17
N THR A 327 -18.82 -14.61 -32.86
CA THR A 327 -18.42 -15.91 -32.27
C THR A 327 -19.59 -16.75 -31.79
N GLN A 328 -20.79 -16.18 -31.65
CA GLN A 328 -21.95 -16.75 -30.95
C GLN A 328 -21.63 -17.13 -29.49
N THR A 329 -20.58 -16.55 -28.92
CA THR A 329 -20.12 -16.77 -27.55
C THR A 329 -20.23 -15.49 -26.78
N GLN A 330 -20.72 -15.57 -25.54
CA GLN A 330 -20.84 -14.41 -24.65
C GLN A 330 -19.48 -14.10 -24.03
N PHE A 331 -18.95 -12.93 -24.34
CA PHE A 331 -17.70 -12.38 -23.79
C PHE A 331 -18.01 -11.45 -22.64
N TYR A 332 -17.14 -11.46 -21.65
CA TYR A 332 -17.08 -10.49 -20.57
C TYR A 332 -15.70 -9.86 -20.56
N ILE A 333 -15.59 -8.61 -20.99
CA ILE A 333 -14.33 -7.87 -20.91
C ILE A 333 -14.11 -7.51 -19.45
N VAL A 334 -13.09 -8.12 -18.86
CA VAL A 334 -12.74 -7.94 -17.43
C VAL A 334 -12.05 -6.60 -17.21
N TYR A 335 -11.10 -6.28 -18.10
CA TYR A 335 -10.32 -5.05 -18.03
C TYR A 335 -9.78 -4.64 -19.41
N VAL A 336 -9.38 -3.39 -19.51
CA VAL A 336 -8.51 -2.88 -20.57
C VAL A 336 -7.29 -2.27 -19.93
N ALA A 337 -6.11 -2.80 -20.19
CA ALA A 337 -4.84 -2.32 -19.67
C ALA A 337 -4.03 -1.65 -20.77
N ILE A 338 -3.36 -0.56 -20.43
CA ILE A 338 -2.44 0.15 -21.34
C ILE A 338 -1.06 0.10 -20.70
N HIS A 339 -0.15 -0.62 -21.35
CA HIS A 339 1.24 -0.74 -20.95
C HIS A 339 2.08 0.24 -21.78
N MET A 340 2.72 1.19 -21.11
CA MET A 340 3.54 2.23 -21.76
C MET A 340 5.00 1.81 -21.79
N TYR A 341 5.60 1.84 -22.99
CA TYR A 341 7.02 1.57 -23.20
C TYR A 341 7.69 2.79 -23.87
N THR A 342 9.00 2.79 -23.98
CA THR A 342 9.78 3.89 -24.57
C THR A 342 9.51 4.05 -26.08
N ASP A 343 9.19 2.96 -26.76
CA ASP A 343 9.05 2.85 -28.21
C ASP A 343 7.61 2.54 -28.68
N GLY A 344 6.65 2.53 -27.76
CA GLY A 344 5.25 2.24 -28.07
C GLY A 344 4.44 1.98 -26.82
N SER A 345 3.20 1.56 -27.01
CA SER A 345 2.35 1.06 -25.94
C SER A 345 1.63 -0.22 -26.35
N ILE A 346 1.42 -1.12 -25.41
CA ILE A 346 0.58 -2.29 -25.61
C ILE A 346 -0.77 -2.03 -24.94
N VAL A 347 -1.85 -2.16 -25.68
CA VAL A 347 -3.21 -2.23 -25.13
C VAL A 347 -3.60 -3.70 -25.03
N GLU A 348 -3.88 -4.12 -23.82
CA GLU A 348 -4.38 -5.45 -23.50
C GLU A 348 -5.87 -5.35 -23.16
N ILE A 349 -6.70 -6.16 -23.81
CA ILE A 349 -8.12 -6.31 -23.49
C ILE A 349 -8.30 -7.70 -22.91
N GLY A 350 -8.36 -7.77 -21.57
CA GLY A 350 -8.60 -9.01 -20.83
C GLY A 350 -10.08 -9.39 -20.85
N TYR A 351 -10.39 -10.64 -21.20
CA TYR A 351 -11.77 -11.13 -21.28
C TYR A 351 -11.93 -12.52 -20.68
N LYS A 352 -13.16 -12.82 -20.29
CA LYS A 352 -13.62 -14.16 -19.93
C LYS A 352 -14.77 -14.57 -20.85
N ILE A 353 -14.97 -15.86 -20.96
CA ILE A 353 -16.04 -16.44 -21.79
C ILE A 353 -17.07 -17.09 -20.88
N TYR A 354 -18.35 -16.88 -21.14
CA TYR A 354 -19.42 -17.61 -20.48
C TYR A 354 -19.51 -19.03 -21.04
N GLN A 355 -19.47 -20.02 -20.14
CA GLN A 355 -19.61 -21.44 -20.45
C GLN A 355 -20.74 -22.02 -19.60
N ASN A 356 -21.72 -22.66 -20.26
CA ASN A 356 -22.87 -23.26 -19.59
C ASN A 356 -23.61 -22.33 -18.61
N GLY A 357 -23.71 -21.04 -18.95
CA GLY A 357 -24.41 -20.03 -18.17
C GLY A 357 -23.60 -19.47 -16.96
N SER A 358 -22.35 -19.89 -16.80
CA SER A 358 -21.43 -19.38 -15.77
C SER A 358 -20.19 -18.73 -16.40
N LEU A 359 -19.64 -17.70 -15.74
CA LEU A 359 -18.41 -17.05 -16.18
C LEU A 359 -17.23 -18.00 -15.96
N GLY A 360 -16.43 -18.23 -17.02
CA GLY A 360 -15.25 -19.09 -16.94
C GLY A 360 -14.20 -18.56 -15.95
N ALA A 361 -13.40 -19.47 -15.41
CA ALA A 361 -12.33 -19.12 -14.45
C ALA A 361 -11.20 -18.38 -15.14
N ASP A 362 -10.80 -18.82 -16.35
CA ASP A 362 -9.63 -18.31 -17.06
C ASP A 362 -9.89 -16.92 -17.66
N THR A 363 -8.88 -16.06 -17.60
CA THR A 363 -8.85 -14.77 -18.29
C THR A 363 -7.91 -14.88 -19.47
N TYR A 364 -8.40 -14.49 -20.65
CA TYR A 364 -7.66 -14.43 -21.88
C TYR A 364 -7.42 -12.97 -22.27
N GLY A 365 -6.52 -12.67 -23.21
CA GLY A 365 -6.20 -11.32 -23.63
C GLY A 365 -6.12 -11.15 -25.14
N PHE A 366 -6.66 -10.04 -25.64
CA PHE A 366 -6.30 -9.49 -26.94
C PHE A 366 -5.23 -8.42 -26.73
N TYR A 367 -4.17 -8.45 -27.51
CA TYR A 367 -3.02 -7.55 -27.38
C TYR A 367 -2.81 -6.77 -28.66
N TYR A 368 -2.65 -5.44 -28.51
CA TYR A 368 -2.44 -4.53 -29.63
C TYR A 368 -1.26 -3.60 -29.31
N THR A 369 -0.31 -3.52 -30.22
CA THR A 369 0.78 -2.55 -30.13
C THR A 369 0.38 -1.26 -30.82
N PHE A 370 0.35 -0.17 -30.08
CA PHE A 370 0.04 1.18 -30.57
C PHE A 370 1.31 2.01 -30.68
N ASN A 371 1.43 2.73 -31.80
CA ASN A 371 2.28 3.91 -31.83
C ASN A 371 1.58 5.03 -31.06
N TYR A 372 2.33 5.85 -30.34
CA TYR A 372 1.77 7.02 -29.68
C TYR A 372 2.65 8.25 -29.83
N GLN A 373 2.01 9.42 -29.82
CA GLN A 373 2.66 10.71 -29.86
C GLN A 373 2.54 11.39 -28.49
N LYS A 374 3.66 11.89 -27.98
CA LYS A 374 3.73 12.75 -26.80
C LYS A 374 3.46 14.20 -27.23
N ASN A 375 2.44 14.81 -26.68
CA ASN A 375 2.05 16.18 -26.98
C ASN A 375 2.73 17.17 -26.03
N SER A 376 2.90 18.41 -26.48
CA SER A 376 3.51 19.48 -25.66
C SER A 376 2.72 19.85 -24.40
N ASP A 377 1.42 19.54 -24.39
CA ASP A 377 0.54 19.73 -23.23
C ASP A 377 0.61 18.59 -22.19
N GLY A 378 1.50 17.62 -22.40
CA GLY A 378 1.68 16.47 -21.51
C GLY A 378 0.69 15.33 -21.76
N SER A 379 -0.17 15.44 -22.76
CA SER A 379 -1.04 14.35 -23.18
C SER A 379 -0.33 13.40 -24.15
N ILE A 380 -0.93 12.24 -24.34
CA ILE A 380 -0.57 11.30 -25.40
C ILE A 380 -1.74 11.15 -26.38
N THR A 381 -1.42 10.88 -27.63
CA THR A 381 -2.38 10.52 -28.68
C THR A 381 -1.93 9.19 -29.27
N PHE A 382 -2.83 8.21 -29.30
CA PHE A 382 -2.58 6.92 -29.94
C PHE A 382 -2.73 7.03 -31.45
N GLY A 383 -1.76 6.45 -32.15
CA GLY A 383 -1.77 6.34 -33.63
C GLY A 383 -2.28 4.98 -34.07
N ASP A 384 -1.66 4.46 -35.14
CA ASP A 384 -2.02 3.15 -35.66
C ASP A 384 -1.53 2.03 -34.74
N TYR A 385 -2.23 0.92 -34.80
CA TYR A 385 -1.90 -0.27 -34.01
C TYR A 385 -1.75 -1.50 -34.91
N THR A 386 -1.02 -2.48 -34.37
CA THR A 386 -0.91 -3.82 -34.94
C THR A 386 -1.30 -4.86 -33.87
N PRO A 387 -2.04 -5.91 -34.26
CA PRO A 387 -2.29 -7.05 -33.39
C PRO A 387 -0.98 -7.70 -33.00
N PHE A 388 -0.86 -8.11 -31.72
CA PHE A 388 0.34 -8.80 -31.24
C PHE A 388 0.45 -10.23 -31.80
N ASP A 389 -0.68 -10.92 -31.89
CA ASP A 389 -0.76 -12.28 -32.41
C ASP A 389 -1.58 -12.33 -33.72
N THR A 390 -0.88 -12.38 -34.82
CA THR A 390 -1.45 -12.56 -36.14
C THR A 390 -1.54 -14.03 -36.57
N SER A 391 -1.12 -14.96 -35.71
CA SER A 391 -1.18 -16.41 -36.02
C SER A 391 -2.62 -16.96 -35.94
N ASN A 392 -3.50 -16.29 -35.22
CA ASN A 392 -4.93 -16.63 -35.18
C ASN A 392 -5.57 -16.31 -36.54
N PRO A 393 -6.16 -17.29 -37.27
CA PRO A 393 -6.74 -17.07 -38.59
C PRO A 393 -7.92 -16.09 -38.57
N ASN A 394 -8.51 -15.83 -37.40
CA ASN A 394 -9.64 -14.93 -37.23
C ASN A 394 -9.23 -13.55 -36.64
N HIS A 395 -7.94 -13.24 -36.58
CA HIS A 395 -7.48 -12.00 -35.91
C HIS A 395 -8.13 -10.75 -36.56
N GLU A 396 -8.25 -10.67 -37.87
CA GLU A 396 -8.89 -9.53 -38.57
C GLU A 396 -10.35 -9.32 -38.15
N GLU A 397 -11.10 -10.41 -37.91
CA GLU A 397 -12.49 -10.31 -37.48
C GLU A 397 -12.59 -9.89 -36.02
N PHE A 398 -11.69 -10.35 -35.15
CA PHE A 398 -11.58 -9.86 -33.77
C PHE A 398 -11.21 -8.37 -33.74
N ASP A 399 -10.30 -7.92 -34.60
CA ASP A 399 -9.94 -6.51 -34.74
C ASP A 399 -11.13 -5.64 -35.09
N LYS A 400 -11.95 -6.09 -36.06
CA LYS A 400 -13.21 -5.42 -36.42
C LYS A 400 -14.19 -5.37 -35.25
N CYS A 401 -14.31 -6.46 -34.50
CA CYS A 401 -15.17 -6.51 -33.31
C CYS A 401 -14.75 -5.51 -32.26
N LEU A 402 -13.44 -5.35 -32.04
CA LEU A 402 -12.85 -4.50 -31.00
C LEU A 402 -12.59 -3.04 -31.47
N SER A 403 -12.75 -2.75 -32.76
CA SER A 403 -12.55 -1.42 -33.34
C SER A 403 -13.35 -0.30 -32.64
N PRO A 404 -14.56 -0.52 -32.08
CA PRO A 404 -15.22 0.52 -31.30
C PRO A 404 -14.37 1.04 -30.14
N ILE A 405 -13.61 0.17 -29.46
CA ILE A 405 -12.68 0.56 -28.38
C ILE A 405 -11.40 1.12 -29.00
N LEU A 406 -10.77 0.38 -29.91
CA LEU A 406 -9.44 0.69 -30.44
C LEU A 406 -9.45 1.98 -31.30
N ASP A 407 -10.26 2.01 -32.39
CA ASP A 407 -10.37 3.17 -33.27
C ASP A 407 -11.39 4.18 -32.78
N GLY A 408 -12.48 3.70 -32.20
CA GLY A 408 -13.62 4.52 -31.82
C GLY A 408 -13.40 5.31 -30.53
N TYR A 409 -12.43 4.90 -29.68
CA TYR A 409 -12.12 5.59 -28.46
C TYR A 409 -10.63 5.94 -28.35
N PHE A 410 -9.71 4.97 -28.35
CA PHE A 410 -8.30 5.25 -28.13
C PHE A 410 -7.67 6.19 -29.17
N LYS A 411 -7.94 6.01 -30.47
CA LYS A 411 -7.39 6.88 -31.53
C LYS A 411 -8.04 8.26 -31.57
N LYS A 412 -9.21 8.46 -30.97
CA LYS A 412 -9.95 9.73 -31.04
C LYS A 412 -9.67 10.68 -29.87
N HIS A 413 -9.14 10.18 -28.79
CA HIS A 413 -8.97 10.96 -27.58
C HIS A 413 -7.51 11.22 -27.26
N LYS A 414 -7.27 12.34 -26.59
CA LYS A 414 -6.02 12.62 -25.90
C LYS A 414 -6.12 12.07 -24.48
N PHE A 415 -5.06 11.41 -24.03
CA PHE A 415 -5.00 10.83 -22.72
C PHE A 415 -3.95 11.54 -21.88
N PHE A 416 -4.34 11.97 -20.70
CA PHE A 416 -3.40 12.38 -19.67
C PHE A 416 -3.14 11.18 -18.76
N ILE A 417 -1.91 10.77 -18.69
CA ILE A 417 -1.51 9.69 -17.77
C ILE A 417 -1.44 10.29 -16.38
N LYS A 418 -2.28 9.81 -15.47
CA LYS A 418 -2.19 10.19 -14.07
C LYS A 418 -1.07 9.35 -13.43
N SER A 419 -0.08 10.02 -12.80
CA SER A 419 0.91 9.29 -12.04
C SER A 419 0.29 8.68 -10.79
N TRP A 420 0.58 7.41 -10.58
CA TRP A 420 0.37 6.74 -9.33
C TRP A 420 1.76 6.35 -8.82
N PRO A 421 2.23 6.93 -7.72
CA PRO A 421 3.53 6.59 -7.18
C PRO A 421 3.57 5.17 -6.59
#